data_cc7bfba427f6bd7e8ec8ae1fd3483954
#
_entry.id   cc7bfba427f6bd7e8ec8ae1fd3483954
#
_cell.length_a   1.000
_cell.length_b   1.000
_cell.length_c   1.000
_cell.angle_alpha   90.00
_cell.angle_beta   90.00
_cell.angle_gamma   90.00
#
_symmetry.space_group_name_H-M   'P 1'
#
loop_
_entity.id
_entity.type
_entity.pdbx_description
1 polymer ?
#
loop_
_entity_poly.entity_id
_entity_poly.type
_entity_poly.pdbx_seq_one_letter_code
_entity_poly.pdbx_strand_id
1 'polypeptide(L)'
;GTEPGEDTVHVMLKICKTDPTTGGAGGKLANPSDIAGGNYDQKEYFVFKEEDPTSTKGGPNKWQEGILNWLNGQFDPRYHPPNDYCGTANPVNVEFINPTDKATVSNKFTVKFRADSSVDIVSAELEVDGSKIRDFSSLPFEYEVNLTDGVHTLRAKAKDANGKESDRQITIGVSGPWNPTPSP
;
A
#
# COMPACT_ATOMS: atom_id res chain seq x y z
N GLY A 1 35.52 29.13 21.40
CA GLY A 1 34.23 28.55 21.73
C GLY A 1 33.90 27.53 20.69
N THR A 2 33.78 26.28 21.09
CA THR A 2 33.19 25.21 20.28
C THR A 2 31.72 25.56 20.06
N GLU A 3 31.27 25.58 18.81
CA GLU A 3 29.84 25.67 18.49
C GLU A 3 29.11 24.56 19.25
N PRO A 4 27.90 24.83 19.80
CA PRO A 4 27.10 23.76 20.38
C PRO A 4 26.84 22.74 19.26
N GLY A 5 27.18 21.47 19.49
CA GLY A 5 26.89 20.41 18.57
C GLY A 5 25.41 20.40 18.23
N GLU A 6 25.06 20.03 16.99
CA GLU A 6 23.68 19.89 16.57
C GLU A 6 22.93 19.00 17.59
N ASP A 7 21.80 19.50 18.07
CA ASP A 7 20.93 18.72 18.96
C ASP A 7 20.32 17.56 18.16
N THR A 8 20.89 16.38 18.35
CA THR A 8 20.48 15.17 17.64
C THR A 8 19.30 14.45 18.31
N VAL A 9 18.91 14.91 19.51
CA VAL A 9 17.81 14.30 20.28
C VAL A 9 16.47 14.90 19.91
N HIS A 10 16.41 16.21 19.69
CA HIS A 10 15.18 16.92 19.33
C HIS A 10 15.03 16.96 17.82
N VAL A 11 13.98 16.32 17.31
CA VAL A 11 13.71 16.24 15.88
C VAL A 11 12.35 16.83 15.57
N MET A 12 12.31 17.79 14.66
CA MET A 12 11.07 18.35 14.14
C MET A 12 10.58 17.50 12.97
N LEU A 13 9.49 16.77 13.16
CA LEU A 13 8.88 15.95 12.11
C LEU A 13 7.65 16.65 11.52
N LYS A 14 7.47 16.46 10.23
CA LYS A 14 6.27 16.92 9.51
C LYS A 14 5.20 15.84 9.64
N ILE A 15 4.13 16.18 10.32
CA ILE A 15 3.00 15.28 10.61
C ILE A 15 1.81 15.72 9.80
N CYS A 16 1.10 14.81 9.17
CA CYS A 16 -0.09 15.15 8.40
C CYS A 16 -1.20 15.73 9.30
N LYS A 17 -1.93 16.71 8.79
CA LYS A 17 -3.01 17.39 9.54
C LYS A 17 -4.20 16.47 9.82
N THR A 18 -4.50 15.58 8.89
CA THR A 18 -5.58 14.60 9.03
C THR A 18 -5.09 13.23 8.57
N ASP A 19 -5.32 12.21 9.38
CA ASP A 19 -5.19 10.82 8.93
C ASP A 19 -6.59 10.31 8.59
N PRO A 20 -6.93 10.17 7.29
CA PRO A 20 -8.24 9.69 6.88
C PRO A 20 -8.50 8.24 7.32
N THR A 21 -7.48 7.49 7.73
CA THR A 21 -7.62 6.10 8.15
C THR A 21 -7.96 5.94 9.62
N THR A 22 -7.55 6.88 10.46
CA THR A 22 -7.76 6.80 11.92
C THR A 22 -8.76 7.79 12.46
N GLY A 23 -9.17 8.77 11.64
CA GLY A 23 -10.08 9.86 12.09
C GLY A 23 -9.47 10.76 13.17
N GLY A 24 -8.20 10.54 13.50
CA GLY A 24 -7.47 11.27 14.52
C GLY A 24 -6.53 12.31 13.95
N ALA A 25 -6.26 13.35 14.74
CA ALA A 25 -5.24 14.33 14.43
C ALA A 25 -3.88 13.66 14.37
N GLY A 26 -3.42 13.41 13.17
CA GLY A 26 -2.07 13.17 12.76
C GLY A 26 -1.11 12.49 13.70
N GLY A 27 -1.16 11.19 13.76
CA GLY A 27 -0.09 10.40 14.38
C GLY A 27 0.98 9.94 13.39
N LYS A 28 0.88 10.28 12.09
CA LYS A 28 1.77 9.76 11.04
C LYS A 28 2.55 10.87 10.33
N LEU A 29 3.70 10.50 9.76
CA LEU A 29 4.52 11.41 8.96
C LEU A 29 3.75 11.91 7.73
N ALA A 30 3.94 13.18 7.39
CA ALA A 30 3.41 13.74 6.15
C ALA A 30 4.15 13.14 4.94
N ASN A 31 3.40 12.71 3.94
CA ASN A 31 3.99 12.22 2.70
C ASN A 31 4.51 13.39 1.82
N PRO A 32 5.31 13.13 0.77
CA PRO A 32 5.82 14.19 -0.09
C PRO A 32 4.73 15.07 -0.73
N SER A 33 3.56 14.50 -1.03
CA SER A 33 2.41 15.24 -1.59
C SER A 33 1.79 16.19 -0.56
N ASP A 34 1.64 15.74 0.69
CA ASP A 34 1.16 16.59 1.80
C ASP A 34 2.14 17.73 2.09
N ILE A 35 3.44 17.44 2.04
CA ILE A 35 4.49 18.43 2.24
C ILE A 35 4.45 19.49 1.13
N ALA A 36 4.35 19.06 -0.13
CA ALA A 36 4.28 19.96 -1.28
C ALA A 36 3.01 20.83 -1.24
N GLY A 37 1.89 20.28 -0.77
CA GLY A 37 0.61 20.99 -0.61
C GLY A 37 0.50 21.84 0.66
N GLY A 38 1.52 21.84 1.56
CA GLY A 38 1.44 22.55 2.84
C GLY A 38 0.45 21.94 3.85
N ASN A 39 0.05 20.68 3.62
CA ASN A 39 -0.95 19.98 4.43
C ASN A 39 -0.29 19.18 5.57
N TYR A 40 0.55 19.83 6.34
CA TYR A 40 1.24 19.21 7.48
C TYR A 40 1.37 20.17 8.65
N ASP A 41 1.57 19.64 9.85
CA ASP A 41 2.00 20.34 11.05
C ASP A 41 3.43 19.91 11.40
N GLN A 42 4.19 20.80 12.00
CA GLN A 42 5.49 20.45 12.56
C GLN A 42 5.33 20.10 14.04
N LYS A 43 5.81 18.93 14.44
CA LYS A 43 5.80 18.48 15.82
C LYS A 43 7.20 18.02 16.24
N GLU A 44 7.55 18.35 17.46
CA GLU A 44 8.80 17.95 18.09
C GLU A 44 8.67 16.53 18.65
N TYR A 45 9.69 15.72 18.38
CA TYR A 45 9.85 14.39 18.94
C TYR A 45 11.25 14.21 19.49
N PHE A 46 11.40 13.28 20.42
CA PHE A 46 12.69 12.89 20.98
C PHE A 46 13.13 11.58 20.34
N VAL A 47 14.29 11.61 19.70
CA VAL A 47 14.90 10.43 19.09
C VAL A 47 16.20 10.13 19.81
N PHE A 48 16.23 9.03 20.52
CA PHE A 48 17.42 8.55 21.22
C PHE A 48 18.05 7.43 20.40
N LYS A 49 19.22 7.70 19.87
CA LYS A 49 19.97 6.75 19.07
C LYS A 49 21.40 6.73 19.57
N GLU A 50 21.75 5.71 20.28
CA GLU A 50 23.08 5.52 20.85
C GLU A 50 23.77 4.31 20.25
N GLU A 51 25.06 4.46 19.99
CA GLU A 51 25.90 3.35 19.57
C GLU A 51 26.62 2.79 20.79
N ASP A 52 26.57 1.48 20.98
CA ASP A 52 27.32 0.82 22.04
C ASP A 52 28.81 0.71 21.65
N PRO A 53 29.70 1.50 22.26
CA PRO A 53 31.12 1.50 21.92
C PRO A 53 31.82 0.17 22.25
N THR A 54 31.15 -0.69 23.02
CA THR A 54 31.67 -2.01 23.40
C THR A 54 31.15 -3.15 22.56
N SER A 55 30.17 -2.88 21.66
CA SER A 55 29.66 -3.89 20.80
C SER A 55 30.67 -4.23 19.69
N THR A 56 30.91 -5.50 19.47
CA THR A 56 31.64 -5.97 18.28
C THR A 56 30.81 -5.71 17.05
N LYS A 57 31.45 -5.36 15.94
CA LYS A 57 30.80 -5.04 14.65
C LYS A 57 29.78 -6.13 14.28
N GLY A 58 28.47 -5.77 14.32
CA GLY A 58 27.36 -6.70 14.10
C GLY A 58 26.80 -7.39 15.35
N GLY A 59 27.29 -7.07 16.53
CA GLY A 59 26.74 -7.54 17.81
C GLY A 59 25.53 -6.71 18.30
N PRO A 60 24.80 -7.21 19.31
CA PRO A 60 23.65 -6.50 19.87
C PRO A 60 24.08 -5.20 20.54
N ASN A 61 23.39 -4.10 20.21
CA ASN A 61 23.59 -2.81 20.85
C ASN A 61 22.79 -2.77 22.17
N LYS A 62 23.44 -3.13 23.27
CA LYS A 62 22.81 -3.18 24.61
C LYS A 62 22.39 -1.82 25.13
N TRP A 63 23.09 -0.75 24.75
CA TRP A 63 22.72 0.61 25.13
C TRP A 63 21.41 1.03 24.48
N GLN A 64 21.28 0.79 23.19
CA GLN A 64 20.04 1.07 22.49
C GLN A 64 18.87 0.23 23.02
N GLU A 65 19.13 -1.03 23.39
CA GLU A 65 18.12 -1.90 23.99
C GLU A 65 17.62 -1.36 25.34
N GLY A 66 18.54 -0.87 26.21
CA GLY A 66 18.18 -0.22 27.45
C GLY A 66 17.33 1.04 27.24
N ILE A 67 17.68 1.87 26.25
CA ILE A 67 16.93 3.07 25.87
C ILE A 67 15.52 2.71 25.39
N LEU A 68 15.41 1.71 24.51
CA LEU A 68 14.10 1.26 24.00
C LEU A 68 13.22 0.72 25.12
N ASN A 69 13.77 -0.02 26.06
CA ASN A 69 13.02 -0.51 27.22
C ASN A 69 12.51 0.63 28.10
N TRP A 70 13.33 1.66 28.32
CA TRP A 70 12.93 2.86 29.06
C TRP A 70 11.84 3.65 28.28
N LEU A 71 12.01 3.84 26.96
CA LEU A 71 11.05 4.53 26.09
C LEU A 71 9.68 3.87 26.13
N ASN A 72 9.61 2.53 26.15
CA ASN A 72 8.35 1.80 26.23
C ASN A 72 7.54 2.11 27.51
N GLY A 73 8.19 2.62 28.55
CA GLY A 73 7.55 3.07 29.79
C GLY A 73 7.11 4.54 29.79
N GLN A 74 7.40 5.30 28.73
CA GLN A 74 7.05 6.71 28.64
C GLN A 74 5.65 6.88 28.04
N PHE A 75 4.82 7.72 28.67
CA PHE A 75 3.46 8.01 28.19
C PHE A 75 3.38 9.28 27.35
N ASP A 76 4.41 10.10 27.29
CA ASP A 76 4.45 11.31 26.47
C ASP A 76 4.62 10.91 24.98
N PRO A 77 3.67 11.30 24.11
CA PRO A 77 3.74 10.96 22.69
C PRO A 77 5.02 11.43 21.97
N ARG A 78 5.73 12.42 22.51
CA ARG A 78 6.98 12.91 21.93
C ARG A 78 8.12 11.89 21.98
N TYR A 79 8.03 10.91 22.86
CA TYR A 79 8.99 9.79 22.95
C TYR A 79 8.72 8.68 21.94
N HIS A 80 7.59 8.76 21.22
CA HIS A 80 7.14 7.76 20.26
C HIS A 80 6.97 8.38 18.87
N PRO A 81 8.08 8.77 18.20
CA PRO A 81 7.99 9.34 16.87
C PRO A 81 7.36 8.34 15.90
N PRO A 82 6.44 8.80 15.03
CA PRO A 82 5.85 7.93 14.03
C PRO A 82 6.89 7.53 12.98
N ASN A 83 6.78 6.32 12.49
CA ASN A 83 7.59 5.77 11.40
C ASN A 83 6.77 5.48 10.14
N ASP A 84 5.44 5.61 10.21
CA ASP A 84 4.55 5.44 9.08
C ASP A 84 4.14 6.79 8.49
N TYR A 85 3.93 6.82 7.17
CA TYR A 85 3.45 8.01 6.47
C TYR A 85 1.93 8.02 6.33
N CYS A 86 1.32 9.20 6.40
CA CYS A 86 -0.08 9.40 6.03
C CYS A 86 -0.28 9.19 4.54
N GLY A 87 -1.44 8.64 4.17
CA GLY A 87 -1.78 8.47 2.76
C GLY A 87 -0.89 7.49 1.99
N THR A 88 0.14 6.95 2.62
CA THR A 88 0.87 5.77 2.16
C THR A 88 0.25 4.49 2.70
N ALA A 89 -1.03 4.41 2.69
CA ALA A 89 -1.50 3.14 2.25
C ALA A 89 -1.03 3.05 0.81
N ASN A 90 -0.09 2.18 0.50
CA ASN A 90 0.03 1.74 -0.86
C ASN A 90 -1.39 1.46 -1.30
N PRO A 91 -1.93 2.20 -2.30
CA PRO A 91 -3.26 1.88 -2.76
C PRO A 91 -3.22 0.41 -3.09
N VAL A 92 -4.28 -0.31 -2.79
CA VAL A 92 -4.41 -1.67 -3.30
C VAL A 92 -4.18 -1.57 -4.80
N ASN A 93 -3.13 -2.22 -5.29
CA ASN A 93 -2.81 -2.22 -6.71
C ASN A 93 -3.30 -3.54 -7.29
N VAL A 94 -4.14 -3.47 -8.32
CA VAL A 94 -4.68 -4.64 -9.01
C VAL A 94 -4.16 -4.66 -10.43
N GLU A 95 -3.62 -5.80 -10.87
CA GLU A 95 -3.05 -5.97 -12.20
C GLU A 95 -3.43 -7.32 -12.79
N PHE A 96 -3.92 -7.32 -14.03
CA PHE A 96 -4.13 -8.55 -14.79
C PHE A 96 -2.79 -9.08 -15.32
N ILE A 97 -2.54 -10.35 -15.08
CA ILE A 97 -1.38 -11.08 -15.60
C ILE A 97 -1.76 -11.77 -16.91
N ASN A 98 -2.96 -12.37 -16.94
CA ASN A 98 -3.51 -13.03 -18.13
C ASN A 98 -5.06 -12.97 -18.09
N PRO A 99 -5.72 -12.55 -19.15
CA PRO A 99 -5.16 -11.88 -20.31
C PRO A 99 -4.69 -10.46 -19.98
N THR A 100 -3.88 -9.88 -20.85
CA THR A 100 -3.54 -8.45 -20.80
C THR A 100 -4.63 -7.61 -21.43
N ASP A 101 -4.66 -6.32 -21.14
CA ASP A 101 -5.60 -5.40 -21.77
C ASP A 101 -5.46 -5.44 -23.30
N LYS A 102 -6.59 -5.43 -24.00
CA LYS A 102 -6.68 -5.49 -25.46
C LYS A 102 -6.20 -6.79 -26.11
N ALA A 103 -6.03 -7.84 -25.32
CA ALA A 103 -5.67 -9.15 -25.85
C ALA A 103 -6.81 -9.80 -26.63
N THR A 104 -6.46 -10.66 -27.57
CA THR A 104 -7.39 -11.61 -28.20
C THR A 104 -7.17 -12.98 -27.57
N VAL A 105 -8.24 -13.60 -27.12
CA VAL A 105 -8.23 -14.91 -26.45
C VAL A 105 -9.20 -15.88 -27.10
N SER A 106 -9.06 -17.17 -26.83
CA SER A 106 -10.06 -18.19 -27.20
C SER A 106 -11.26 -18.13 -26.24
N ASN A 107 -12.36 -18.81 -26.57
CA ASN A 107 -13.56 -18.84 -25.73
C ASN A 107 -13.29 -19.33 -24.31
N LYS A 108 -12.38 -20.30 -24.16
CA LYS A 108 -11.99 -20.88 -22.89
C LYS A 108 -10.57 -20.47 -22.56
N PHE A 109 -10.38 -19.75 -21.43
CA PHE A 109 -9.08 -19.29 -20.97
C PHE A 109 -9.06 -19.09 -19.45
N THR A 110 -7.87 -19.03 -18.89
CA THR A 110 -7.69 -18.76 -17.46
C THR A 110 -7.42 -17.27 -17.23
N VAL A 111 -8.27 -16.62 -16.45
CA VAL A 111 -8.01 -15.28 -15.94
C VAL A 111 -7.11 -15.40 -14.74
N LYS A 112 -6.05 -14.61 -14.74
CA LYS A 112 -5.08 -14.51 -13.64
C LYS A 112 -4.78 -13.05 -13.36
N PHE A 113 -4.88 -12.66 -12.11
CA PHE A 113 -4.52 -11.31 -11.67
C PHE A 113 -3.80 -11.35 -10.32
N ARG A 114 -3.17 -10.27 -9.98
CA ARG A 114 -2.55 -10.05 -8.67
C ARG A 114 -3.11 -8.80 -8.04
N ALA A 115 -3.04 -8.76 -6.72
CA ALA A 115 -3.32 -7.59 -5.94
C ALA A 115 -2.25 -7.43 -4.87
N ASP A 116 -1.75 -6.22 -4.72
CA ASP A 116 -0.69 -5.87 -3.77
C ASP A 116 -1.17 -4.70 -2.90
N SER A 117 -0.82 -4.72 -1.63
CA SER A 117 -1.03 -3.64 -0.66
C SER A 117 0.08 -3.67 0.37
N SER A 118 0.16 -2.64 1.22
CA SER A 118 1.08 -2.61 2.38
C SER A 118 0.69 -3.60 3.48
N VAL A 119 -0.53 -4.13 3.42
CA VAL A 119 -1.07 -5.15 4.32
C VAL A 119 -1.70 -6.28 3.50
N ASP A 120 -2.05 -7.37 4.14
CA ASP A 120 -2.60 -8.55 3.47
C ASP A 120 -3.87 -8.22 2.67
N ILE A 121 -3.99 -8.80 1.48
CA ILE A 121 -5.23 -8.82 0.72
C ILE A 121 -6.14 -9.88 1.35
N VAL A 122 -7.31 -9.46 1.83
CA VAL A 122 -8.24 -10.34 2.52
C VAL A 122 -9.36 -10.86 1.64
N SER A 123 -9.63 -10.19 0.53
CA SER A 123 -10.59 -10.66 -0.47
C SER A 123 -10.31 -10.05 -1.84
N ALA A 124 -10.70 -10.79 -2.86
CA ALA A 124 -10.73 -10.29 -4.24
C ALA A 124 -11.95 -10.85 -4.95
N GLU A 125 -12.38 -10.20 -6.03
CA GLU A 125 -13.47 -10.66 -6.88
C GLU A 125 -13.16 -10.43 -8.34
N LEU A 126 -13.73 -11.27 -9.19
CA LEU A 126 -13.67 -11.16 -10.64
C LEU A 126 -15.08 -10.94 -11.21
N GLU A 127 -15.22 -9.91 -12.03
CA GLU A 127 -16.43 -9.60 -12.78
C GLU A 127 -16.16 -9.75 -14.28
N VAL A 128 -17.18 -10.17 -15.01
CA VAL A 128 -17.22 -10.17 -16.47
C VAL A 128 -18.46 -9.41 -16.90
N ASP A 129 -18.29 -8.43 -17.78
CA ASP A 129 -19.37 -7.58 -18.31
C ASP A 129 -20.28 -7.00 -17.21
N GLY A 130 -19.65 -6.60 -16.10
CA GLY A 130 -20.34 -6.02 -14.94
C GLY A 130 -21.01 -7.03 -14.00
N SER A 131 -20.92 -8.32 -14.29
CA SER A 131 -21.47 -9.38 -13.45
C SER A 131 -20.35 -10.10 -12.69
N LYS A 132 -20.49 -10.22 -11.36
CA LYS A 132 -19.54 -10.97 -10.55
C LYS A 132 -19.65 -12.47 -10.85
N ILE A 133 -18.51 -13.08 -11.18
CA ILE A 133 -18.42 -14.51 -11.49
C ILE A 133 -17.64 -15.32 -10.45
N ARG A 134 -16.76 -14.67 -9.68
CA ARG A 134 -15.93 -15.36 -8.68
C ARG A 134 -15.53 -14.46 -7.53
N ASP A 135 -15.58 -15.01 -6.30
CA ASP A 135 -14.94 -14.45 -5.10
C ASP A 135 -13.70 -15.27 -4.74
N PHE A 136 -12.67 -14.59 -4.23
CA PHE A 136 -11.43 -15.19 -3.74
C PHE A 136 -11.17 -14.76 -2.31
N SER A 137 -10.87 -15.69 -1.44
CA SER A 137 -10.47 -15.45 -0.05
C SER A 137 -8.98 -15.67 0.18
N SER A 138 -8.27 -16.19 -0.80
CA SER A 138 -6.83 -16.48 -0.74
C SER A 138 -6.23 -16.61 -2.12
N LEU A 139 -4.91 -16.51 -2.20
CA LEU A 139 -4.13 -16.78 -3.42
C LEU A 139 -4.18 -18.26 -3.82
N PRO A 140 -4.05 -18.58 -5.10
CA PRO A 140 -3.89 -17.66 -6.24
C PRO A 140 -5.23 -17.10 -6.74
N PHE A 141 -5.20 -15.88 -7.29
CA PHE A 141 -6.36 -15.29 -7.96
C PHE A 141 -6.42 -15.74 -9.42
N GLU A 142 -6.90 -16.93 -9.63
CA GLU A 142 -7.01 -17.58 -10.94
C GLU A 142 -8.38 -18.21 -11.11
N TYR A 143 -8.97 -18.04 -12.28
CA TYR A 143 -10.26 -18.66 -12.60
C TYR A 143 -10.40 -18.90 -14.10
N GLU A 144 -10.79 -20.13 -14.46
CA GLU A 144 -11.08 -20.49 -15.85
C GLU A 144 -12.47 -19.98 -16.23
N VAL A 145 -12.54 -19.24 -17.30
CA VAL A 145 -13.79 -18.69 -17.86
C VAL A 145 -14.06 -19.27 -19.24
N ASN A 146 -15.33 -19.33 -19.58
CA ASN A 146 -15.78 -19.70 -20.93
C ASN A 146 -16.76 -18.61 -21.40
N LEU A 147 -16.32 -17.81 -22.38
CA LEU A 147 -17.07 -16.67 -22.89
C LEU A 147 -17.44 -16.88 -24.36
N THR A 148 -18.50 -16.23 -24.77
CA THR A 148 -18.93 -16.20 -26.16
C THR A 148 -17.97 -15.36 -27.01
N ASP A 149 -18.06 -15.51 -28.37
CA ASP A 149 -17.31 -14.65 -29.28
C ASP A 149 -17.73 -13.19 -29.10
N GLY A 150 -16.78 -12.30 -29.16
CA GLY A 150 -17.05 -10.87 -29.09
C GLY A 150 -16.13 -10.12 -28.14
N VAL A 151 -16.50 -8.88 -27.86
CA VAL A 151 -15.75 -8.01 -26.93
C VAL A 151 -16.33 -8.15 -25.54
N HIS A 152 -15.45 -8.38 -24.57
CA HIS A 152 -15.81 -8.52 -23.16
C HIS A 152 -14.96 -7.60 -22.28
N THR A 153 -15.52 -7.20 -21.15
CA THR A 153 -14.80 -6.49 -20.10
C THR A 153 -14.56 -7.41 -18.92
N LEU A 154 -13.32 -7.44 -18.43
CA LEU A 154 -12.95 -8.13 -17.19
C LEU A 154 -12.61 -7.07 -16.16
N ARG A 155 -13.14 -7.21 -14.94
CA ARG A 155 -12.82 -6.34 -13.82
C ARG A 155 -12.43 -7.16 -12.61
N ALA A 156 -11.26 -6.91 -12.08
CA ALA A 156 -10.80 -7.50 -10.83
C ALA A 156 -10.81 -6.43 -9.76
N LYS A 157 -11.38 -6.75 -8.59
CA LYS A 157 -11.37 -5.89 -7.40
C LYS A 157 -10.65 -6.62 -6.28
N ALA A 158 -10.01 -5.88 -5.40
CA ALA A 158 -9.37 -6.44 -4.22
C ALA A 158 -9.54 -5.50 -3.03
N LYS A 159 -9.57 -6.10 -1.84
CA LYS A 159 -9.69 -5.42 -0.56
C LYS A 159 -8.60 -5.90 0.37
N ASP A 160 -7.95 -4.96 1.05
CA ASP A 160 -6.92 -5.25 2.04
C ASP A 160 -7.48 -5.35 3.47
N ALA A 161 -6.62 -5.76 4.41
CA ALA A 161 -6.98 -5.92 5.82
C ALA A 161 -7.37 -4.61 6.51
N ASN A 162 -7.03 -3.45 5.95
CA ASN A 162 -7.45 -2.14 6.42
C ASN A 162 -8.79 -1.69 5.83
N GLY A 163 -9.42 -2.51 4.99
CA GLY A 163 -10.69 -2.21 4.35
C GLY A 163 -10.57 -1.34 3.10
N LYS A 164 -9.36 -1.09 2.61
CA LYS A 164 -9.14 -0.35 1.36
C LYS A 164 -9.39 -1.24 0.17
N GLU A 165 -10.01 -0.67 -0.85
CA GLU A 165 -10.39 -1.37 -2.08
C GLU A 165 -9.80 -0.66 -3.29
N SER A 166 -9.47 -1.44 -4.30
CA SER A 166 -9.15 -0.96 -5.63
C SER A 166 -9.59 -1.98 -6.67
N ASP A 167 -9.69 -1.52 -7.91
CA ASP A 167 -10.05 -2.36 -9.03
C ASP A 167 -9.25 -2.04 -10.28
N ARG A 168 -9.24 -2.98 -11.18
CA ARG A 168 -8.69 -2.84 -12.53
C ARG A 168 -9.65 -3.45 -13.52
N GLN A 169 -9.92 -2.73 -14.60
CA GLN A 169 -10.72 -3.20 -15.71
C GLN A 169 -9.87 -3.28 -16.97
N ILE A 170 -10.08 -4.34 -17.76
CA ILE A 170 -9.48 -4.53 -19.07
C ILE A 170 -10.57 -4.89 -20.07
N THR A 171 -10.29 -4.66 -21.35
CA THR A 171 -11.15 -5.06 -22.46
C THR A 171 -10.42 -6.09 -23.31
N ILE A 172 -11.10 -7.16 -23.67
CA ILE A 172 -10.55 -8.25 -24.48
C ILE A 172 -11.45 -8.57 -25.66
N GLY A 173 -10.88 -9.18 -26.69
CA GLY A 173 -11.64 -9.82 -27.76
C GLY A 173 -11.60 -11.35 -27.63
N VAL A 174 -12.74 -12.00 -27.62
CA VAL A 174 -12.87 -13.47 -27.63
C VAL A 174 -13.11 -13.93 -29.06
N SER A 175 -12.22 -14.80 -29.56
CA SER A 175 -12.21 -15.31 -30.96
C SER A 175 -12.13 -14.22 -32.03
N GLY A 176 -11.85 -12.98 -31.67
CA GLY A 176 -11.77 -11.84 -32.58
C GLY A 176 -11.11 -10.63 -31.92
N PRO A 177 -10.97 -9.50 -32.63
CA PRO A 177 -10.31 -8.32 -32.11
C PRO A 177 -11.13 -7.67 -30.99
N TRP A 178 -10.44 -7.11 -29.99
CA TRP A 178 -11.05 -6.34 -28.91
C TRP A 178 -11.72 -5.04 -29.37
N ASN A 179 -11.37 -4.57 -30.57
CA ASN A 179 -11.92 -3.39 -31.21
C ASN A 179 -12.37 -3.78 -32.64
N PRO A 180 -13.54 -4.42 -32.80
CA PRO A 180 -14.04 -4.75 -34.11
C PRO A 180 -14.39 -3.47 -34.87
N THR A 181 -13.84 -3.32 -36.07
CA THR A 181 -14.21 -2.23 -36.97
C THR A 181 -15.69 -2.38 -37.30
N PRO A 182 -16.51 -1.31 -37.22
CA PRO A 182 -17.89 -1.39 -37.67
C PRO A 182 -17.93 -1.84 -39.15
N SER A 183 -18.70 -2.87 -39.45
CA SER A 183 -18.92 -3.28 -40.82
C SER A 183 -19.64 -2.14 -41.55
N PRO A 184 -19.24 -1.79 -42.79
CA PRO A 184 -19.86 -0.72 -43.60
C PRO A 184 -21.32 -1.00 -43.89
#